data_368b5da74ff4801b9b484086a8a84f1f
#
_entry.id   368b5da74ff4801b9b484086a8a84f1f
#
_cell.length_a   1.000
_cell.length_b   1.000
_cell.length_c   1.000
_cell.angle_alpha   90.00
_cell.angle_beta   90.00
_cell.angle_gamma   90.00
#
_symmetry.space_group_name_H-M   'P 1'
#
loop_
_entity.id
_entity.type
_entity.pdbx_description
1 polymer ?
#
loop_
_entity_poly.entity_id
_entity_poly.type
_entity_poly.pdbx_seq_one_letter_code
_entity_poly.pdbx_strand_id
1 'polypeptide(L)'
;NLAPGRHEGVNSLKAVHHLLLGHGLALDAIRSPGGSYGIALNLSPFRAASDSPGDRDAARRIDGLQNRLFLEPLLFGKYPADVLEDTGMSAWFAQYEDDLAVISAPLDFMGVNYYTPTTVAAPDGPISDPGTPSSKPGSENVVFVDTGLPRTHMGWPIDASGLRDILVTVNKLAPELPL
;
A
#
# COMPACT_ATOMS: atom_id res chain seq x y z
N ASN A 1 -10.20 -15.32 0.88
CA ASN A 1 -10.72 -14.46 1.94
C ASN A 1 -10.02 -14.78 3.25
N LEU A 2 -9.29 -13.79 3.79
CA LEU A 2 -8.68 -13.85 5.11
C LEU A 2 -9.69 -13.40 6.18
N ALA A 3 -9.42 -13.70 7.44
CA ALA A 3 -10.23 -13.22 8.55
C ALA A 3 -10.25 -11.67 8.57
N PRO A 4 -11.37 -11.04 8.88
CA PRO A 4 -12.67 -11.60 9.29
C PRO A 4 -13.60 -12.02 8.13
N GLY A 5 -13.13 -12.10 6.90
CA GLY A 5 -13.92 -12.50 5.73
C GLY A 5 -14.92 -11.46 5.25
N ARG A 6 -14.71 -10.19 5.60
CA ARG A 6 -15.58 -9.07 5.22
C ARG A 6 -15.07 -8.37 3.97
N HIS A 7 -16.01 -7.80 3.20
CA HIS A 7 -15.75 -6.93 2.06
C HIS A 7 -16.37 -5.55 2.36
N GLU A 8 -15.56 -4.67 2.96
CA GLU A 8 -16.06 -3.43 3.57
C GLU A 8 -15.83 -2.19 2.69
N GLY A 9 -15.32 -2.38 1.46
CA GLY A 9 -15.00 -1.27 0.57
C GLY A 9 -14.08 -0.25 1.27
N VAL A 10 -14.45 1.03 1.20
CA VAL A 10 -13.67 2.12 1.81
C VAL A 10 -13.48 2.01 3.34
N ASN A 11 -14.34 1.27 4.03
CA ASN A 11 -14.15 1.05 5.47
C ASN A 11 -12.91 0.23 5.80
N SER A 12 -12.34 -0.50 4.83
CA SER A 12 -11.05 -1.18 5.01
C SER A 12 -9.90 -0.20 5.28
N LEU A 13 -9.98 1.03 4.76
CA LEU A 13 -8.98 2.07 5.01
C LEU A 13 -8.98 2.51 6.48
N LYS A 14 -10.13 2.49 7.14
CA LYS A 14 -10.23 2.72 8.58
C LYS A 14 -9.48 1.66 9.38
N ALA A 15 -9.55 0.41 8.93
CA ALA A 15 -8.77 -0.66 9.56
C ALA A 15 -7.26 -0.46 9.37
N VAL A 16 -6.81 0.03 8.21
CA VAL A 16 -5.40 0.40 7.99
C VAL A 16 -4.95 1.44 9.00
N HIS A 17 -5.72 2.53 9.17
CA HIS A 17 -5.40 3.56 10.16
C HIS A 17 -5.22 2.97 11.56
N HIS A 18 -6.18 2.17 12.03
CA HIS A 18 -6.12 1.59 13.39
C HIS A 18 -4.99 0.57 13.54
N LEU A 19 -4.60 -0.16 12.47
CA LEU A 19 -3.43 -1.04 12.50
C LEU A 19 -2.14 -0.24 12.64
N LEU A 20 -2.00 0.87 11.92
CA LEU A 20 -0.84 1.76 12.02
C LEU A 20 -0.78 2.45 13.38
N LEU A 21 -1.92 2.92 13.91
CA LEU A 21 -2.01 3.46 15.27
C LEU A 21 -1.62 2.40 16.31
N GLY A 22 -2.14 1.18 16.17
CA GLY A 22 -1.78 0.04 17.03
C GLY A 22 -0.28 -0.27 17.01
N HIS A 23 0.37 -0.16 15.83
CA HIS A 23 1.82 -0.29 15.73
C HIS A 23 2.55 0.80 16.51
N GLY A 24 2.19 2.08 16.35
CA GLY A 24 2.81 3.18 17.09
C GLY A 24 2.65 3.05 18.61
N LEU A 25 1.45 2.71 19.08
CA LEU A 25 1.18 2.44 20.50
C LEU A 25 1.98 1.24 21.03
N ALA A 26 2.14 0.19 20.22
CA ALA A 26 2.97 -0.96 20.59
C ALA A 26 4.44 -0.57 20.72
N LEU A 27 4.98 0.24 19.80
CA LEU A 27 6.34 0.74 19.88
C LEU A 27 6.57 1.51 21.20
N ASP A 28 5.65 2.40 21.57
CA ASP A 28 5.74 3.16 22.82
C ASP A 28 5.77 2.22 24.05
N ALA A 29 4.90 1.21 24.05
CA ALA A 29 4.77 0.27 25.16
C ALA A 29 5.97 -0.67 25.35
N ILE A 30 6.67 -1.05 24.26
CA ILE A 30 7.77 -2.04 24.31
C ILE A 30 9.16 -1.43 24.24
N ARG A 31 9.28 -0.15 23.87
CA ARG A 31 10.57 0.53 23.67
C ARG A 31 11.37 0.57 24.97
N SER A 32 12.59 0.05 24.91
CA SER A 32 13.52 -0.01 26.03
C SER A 32 14.94 0.35 25.57
N PRO A 33 15.82 0.81 26.49
CA PRO A 33 17.20 1.12 26.16
C PRO A 33 17.93 -0.07 25.52
N GLY A 34 18.56 0.16 24.37
CA GLY A 34 19.32 -0.85 23.63
C GLY A 34 18.47 -1.77 22.74
N GLY A 35 17.14 -1.62 22.74
CA GLY A 35 16.27 -2.30 21.78
C GLY A 35 16.34 -1.66 20.38
N SER A 36 16.02 -2.44 19.33
CA SER A 36 15.86 -1.98 17.96
C SER A 36 14.47 -2.39 17.47
N TYR A 37 13.71 -1.43 16.96
CA TYR A 37 12.29 -1.59 16.69
C TYR A 37 11.93 -1.12 15.29
N GLY A 38 11.13 -1.91 14.59
CA GLY A 38 10.72 -1.63 13.22
C GLY A 38 9.38 -2.26 12.88
N ILE A 39 9.04 -2.19 11.61
CA ILE A 39 7.84 -2.81 11.05
C ILE A 39 8.21 -3.54 9.77
N ALA A 40 7.57 -4.68 9.49
CA ALA A 40 7.68 -5.36 8.21
C ALA A 40 6.40 -5.13 7.39
N LEU A 41 6.55 -4.62 6.17
CA LEU A 41 5.45 -4.36 5.26
C LEU A 41 5.50 -5.28 4.04
N ASN A 42 4.33 -5.69 3.56
CA ASN A 42 4.19 -6.35 2.27
C ASN A 42 4.12 -5.29 1.18
N LEU A 43 5.20 -5.15 0.42
CA LEU A 43 5.31 -4.15 -0.63
C LEU A 43 5.51 -4.82 -1.99
N SER A 44 4.94 -4.23 -3.02
CA SER A 44 5.05 -4.73 -4.40
C SER A 44 5.23 -3.57 -5.38
N PRO A 45 6.05 -3.70 -6.43
CA PRO A 45 6.06 -2.71 -7.48
C PRO A 45 4.78 -2.83 -8.31
N PHE A 46 4.09 -1.71 -8.47
CA PHE A 46 2.93 -1.58 -9.34
C PHE A 46 3.35 -0.88 -10.62
N ARG A 47 3.25 -1.59 -11.74
CA ARG A 47 3.73 -1.13 -13.04
C ARG A 47 2.55 -0.83 -13.96
N ALA A 48 2.60 0.31 -14.66
CA ALA A 48 1.68 0.60 -15.75
C ALA A 48 1.95 -0.32 -16.94
N ALA A 49 0.91 -0.82 -17.58
CA ALA A 49 1.06 -1.70 -18.76
C ALA A 49 1.63 -0.95 -19.97
N SER A 50 1.39 0.37 -20.04
CA SER A 50 1.96 1.26 -21.05
C SER A 50 2.24 2.65 -20.47
N ASP A 51 2.84 3.51 -21.31
CA ASP A 51 3.07 4.91 -20.96
C ASP A 51 1.83 5.81 -21.10
N SER A 52 0.66 5.24 -21.36
CA SER A 52 -0.59 6.00 -21.44
C SER A 52 -0.90 6.69 -20.10
N PRO A 53 -1.52 7.88 -20.12
CA PRO A 53 -1.94 8.55 -18.88
C PRO A 53 -2.89 7.69 -18.04
N GLY A 54 -3.78 6.91 -18.67
CA GLY A 54 -4.71 6.02 -17.99
C GLY A 54 -4.02 4.89 -17.25
N ASP A 55 -3.05 4.21 -17.88
CA ASP A 55 -2.31 3.10 -17.25
C ASP A 55 -1.43 3.61 -16.11
N ARG A 56 -0.79 4.77 -16.28
CA ARG A 56 -0.02 5.40 -15.21
C ARG A 56 -0.89 5.79 -14.02
N ASP A 57 -2.10 6.31 -14.27
CA ASP A 57 -3.05 6.60 -13.19
C ASP A 57 -3.54 5.32 -12.50
N ALA A 58 -3.81 4.25 -13.24
CA ALA A 58 -4.16 2.96 -12.68
C ALA A 58 -3.05 2.44 -11.74
N ALA A 59 -1.78 2.52 -12.16
CA ALA A 59 -0.64 2.13 -11.33
C ALA A 59 -0.50 3.02 -10.08
N ARG A 60 -0.65 4.34 -10.21
CA ARG A 60 -0.63 5.29 -9.10
C ARG A 60 -1.67 4.95 -8.03
N ARG A 61 -2.91 4.65 -8.46
CA ARG A 61 -4.01 4.32 -7.54
C ARG A 61 -3.75 3.03 -6.77
N ILE A 62 -3.32 1.97 -7.45
CA ILE A 62 -3.03 0.69 -6.77
C ILE A 62 -1.80 0.82 -5.87
N ASP A 63 -0.73 1.49 -6.31
CA ASP A 63 0.44 1.79 -5.48
C ASP A 63 0.03 2.61 -4.25
N GLY A 64 -0.82 3.60 -4.44
CA GLY A 64 -1.39 4.39 -3.36
C GLY A 64 -2.02 3.54 -2.27
N LEU A 65 -2.90 2.62 -2.65
CA LEU A 65 -3.64 1.76 -1.72
C LEU A 65 -2.79 0.66 -1.07
N GLN A 66 -1.81 0.14 -1.79
CA GLN A 66 -1.08 -1.05 -1.34
C GLN A 66 0.29 -0.74 -0.72
N ASN A 67 0.91 0.37 -1.11
CA ASN A 67 2.22 0.79 -0.61
C ASN A 67 2.12 2.13 0.14
N ARG A 68 1.72 3.22 -0.53
CA ARG A 68 1.82 4.57 0.03
C ARG A 68 0.89 4.82 1.21
N LEU A 69 -0.28 4.19 1.25
CA LEU A 69 -1.22 4.27 2.37
C LEU A 69 -0.62 3.76 3.70
N PHE A 70 0.42 2.91 3.62
CA PHE A 70 1.17 2.42 4.78
C PHE A 70 2.49 3.18 4.96
N LEU A 71 3.25 3.38 3.88
CA LEU A 71 4.58 3.99 3.94
C LEU A 71 4.54 5.47 4.36
N GLU A 72 3.66 6.27 3.75
CA GLU A 72 3.67 7.71 4.00
C GLU A 72 3.29 8.09 5.44
N PRO A 73 2.26 7.50 6.07
CA PRO A 73 1.99 7.82 7.47
C PRO A 73 3.10 7.35 8.42
N LEU A 74 3.73 6.22 8.17
CA LEU A 74 4.85 5.74 8.99
C LEU A 74 6.11 6.60 8.85
N LEU A 75 6.45 6.99 7.62
CA LEU A 75 7.70 7.71 7.33
C LEU A 75 7.58 9.22 7.47
N PHE A 76 6.40 9.78 7.20
CA PHE A 76 6.20 11.23 7.06
C PHE A 76 5.07 11.80 7.93
N GLY A 77 4.36 10.98 8.71
CA GLY A 77 3.24 11.43 9.52
C GLY A 77 2.09 12.03 8.71
N LYS A 78 1.86 11.56 7.50
CA LYS A 78 0.76 12.03 6.64
C LYS A 78 0.25 10.93 5.72
N TYR A 79 -1.03 10.93 5.43
CA TYR A 79 -1.62 10.06 4.41
C TYR A 79 -1.47 10.65 3.00
N PRO A 80 -1.36 9.80 1.96
CA PRO A 80 -1.32 10.26 0.56
C PRO A 80 -2.66 10.92 0.18
N ALA A 81 -2.63 12.23 -0.11
CA ALA A 81 -3.84 13.03 -0.37
C ALA A 81 -4.66 12.48 -1.55
N ASP A 82 -3.99 12.07 -2.62
CA ASP A 82 -4.63 11.49 -3.80
C ASP A 82 -5.41 10.20 -3.49
N VAL A 83 -4.91 9.36 -2.59
CA VAL A 83 -5.63 8.15 -2.13
C VAL A 83 -6.87 8.51 -1.34
N LEU A 84 -6.77 9.52 -0.46
CA LEU A 84 -7.91 9.97 0.33
C LEU A 84 -8.99 10.63 -0.56
N GLU A 85 -8.58 11.35 -1.60
CA GLU A 85 -9.49 11.94 -2.59
C GLU A 85 -10.16 10.86 -3.45
N ASP A 86 -9.40 9.96 -4.05
CA ASP A 86 -9.90 8.86 -4.88
C ASP A 86 -10.93 7.98 -4.15
N THR A 87 -10.77 7.84 -2.84
CA THR A 87 -11.65 7.01 -1.99
C THR A 87 -12.74 7.77 -1.27
N GLY A 88 -12.74 9.11 -1.35
CA GLY A 88 -13.68 9.97 -0.63
C GLY A 88 -13.50 9.97 0.89
N MET A 89 -12.32 9.58 1.38
CA MET A 89 -12.05 9.38 2.81
C MET A 89 -11.38 10.58 3.50
N SER A 90 -11.09 11.66 2.81
CA SER A 90 -10.38 12.84 3.35
C SER A 90 -11.01 13.36 4.64
N ALA A 91 -12.34 13.54 4.67
CA ALA A 91 -13.04 14.05 5.86
C ALA A 91 -13.01 13.08 7.05
N TRP A 92 -12.92 11.77 6.81
CA TRP A 92 -12.80 10.80 7.89
C TRP A 92 -11.38 10.83 8.49
N PHE A 93 -10.34 10.79 7.66
CA PHE A 93 -8.95 10.81 8.13
C PHE A 93 -8.58 12.11 8.83
N ALA A 94 -9.14 13.25 8.41
CA ALA A 94 -8.92 14.54 9.07
C ALA A 94 -9.37 14.56 10.55
N GLN A 95 -10.29 13.68 10.95
CA GLN A 95 -10.73 13.57 12.35
C GLN A 95 -9.68 12.90 13.26
N TYR A 96 -8.68 12.24 12.67
CA TYR A 96 -7.65 11.46 13.37
C TYR A 96 -6.24 11.97 13.06
N GLU A 97 -6.11 13.24 12.74
CA GLU A 97 -4.82 13.85 12.40
C GLU A 97 -3.82 13.78 13.57
N ASP A 98 -4.31 13.90 14.80
CA ASP A 98 -3.48 13.80 16.01
C ASP A 98 -2.82 12.42 16.18
N ASP A 99 -3.44 11.35 15.67
CA ASP A 99 -2.90 9.99 15.73
C ASP A 99 -1.63 9.81 14.88
N LEU A 100 -1.42 10.69 13.90
CA LEU A 100 -0.26 10.61 13.00
C LEU A 100 1.07 10.78 13.74
N ALA A 101 1.09 11.54 14.83
CA ALA A 101 2.28 11.68 15.68
C ALA A 101 2.67 10.34 16.34
N VAL A 102 1.68 9.52 16.69
CA VAL A 102 1.89 8.18 17.25
C VAL A 102 2.28 7.19 16.14
N ILE A 103 1.58 7.24 15.00
CA ILE A 103 1.83 6.37 13.84
C ILE A 103 3.24 6.55 13.30
N SER A 104 3.73 7.79 13.22
CA SER A 104 5.06 8.12 12.71
C SER A 104 6.17 8.05 13.76
N ALA A 105 5.96 7.31 14.85
CA ALA A 105 7.01 7.09 15.84
C ALA A 105 8.30 6.57 15.16
N PRO A 106 9.49 7.05 15.56
CA PRO A 106 10.75 6.70 14.89
C PRO A 106 10.97 5.18 14.80
N LEU A 107 11.36 4.72 13.61
CA LEU A 107 11.72 3.34 13.34
C LEU A 107 13.25 3.20 13.27
N ASP A 108 13.79 2.10 13.79
CA ASP A 108 15.22 1.78 13.69
C ASP A 108 15.53 0.97 12.42
N PHE A 109 14.53 0.30 11.84
CA PHE A 109 14.62 -0.42 10.57
C PHE A 109 13.22 -0.64 9.96
N MET A 110 13.18 -0.97 8.67
CA MET A 110 11.96 -1.43 8.00
C MET A 110 12.20 -2.77 7.30
N GLY A 111 11.41 -3.77 7.63
CA GLY A 111 11.38 -5.04 6.93
C GLY A 111 10.52 -4.95 5.66
N VAL A 112 11.00 -5.53 4.57
CA VAL A 112 10.27 -5.59 3.31
C VAL A 112 9.95 -7.04 2.96
N ASN A 113 8.67 -7.40 2.94
CA ASN A 113 8.18 -8.63 2.35
C ASN A 113 7.82 -8.36 0.90
N TYR A 114 8.43 -9.11 -0.01
CA TYR A 114 8.12 -9.06 -1.44
C TYR A 114 7.75 -10.45 -1.95
N TYR A 115 6.67 -10.53 -2.70
CA TYR A 115 6.20 -11.81 -3.27
C TYR A 115 6.14 -11.79 -4.80
N THR A 116 5.60 -10.72 -5.39
CA THR A 116 5.32 -10.68 -6.83
C THR A 116 5.11 -9.22 -7.28
N PRO A 117 5.50 -8.88 -8.52
CA PRO A 117 5.12 -7.60 -9.12
C PRO A 117 3.67 -7.66 -9.59
N THR A 118 3.08 -6.49 -9.80
CA THR A 118 1.74 -6.37 -10.38
C THR A 118 1.77 -5.35 -11.51
N THR A 119 1.27 -5.75 -12.69
CA THR A 119 1.09 -4.84 -13.82
C THR A 119 -0.40 -4.53 -13.95
N VAL A 120 -0.71 -3.26 -14.15
CA VAL A 120 -2.08 -2.78 -14.23
C VAL A 120 -2.28 -1.84 -15.43
N ALA A 121 -3.51 -1.75 -15.90
CA ALA A 121 -3.92 -0.88 -17.00
C ALA A 121 -5.25 -0.20 -16.67
N ALA A 122 -5.54 0.89 -17.38
CA ALA A 122 -6.89 1.40 -17.52
C ALA A 122 -7.70 0.45 -18.41
N PRO A 123 -9.03 0.35 -18.24
CA PRO A 123 -9.86 -0.46 -19.12
C PRO A 123 -9.98 0.18 -20.51
N ASP A 124 -10.07 -0.67 -21.54
CA ASP A 124 -10.24 -0.23 -22.95
C ASP A 124 -11.66 0.27 -23.28
N GLY A 125 -12.52 0.44 -22.27
CA GLY A 125 -13.90 0.89 -22.43
C GLY A 125 -14.67 0.93 -21.13
N PRO A 126 -15.98 1.20 -21.18
CA PRO A 126 -16.81 1.20 -19.98
C PRO A 126 -16.82 -0.18 -19.35
N ILE A 127 -16.61 -0.24 -18.03
CA ILE A 127 -16.70 -1.49 -17.29
C ILE A 127 -18.14 -1.99 -17.33
N SER A 128 -18.30 -3.21 -17.81
CA SER A 128 -19.61 -3.81 -18.06
C SER A 128 -20.36 -4.24 -16.79
N ASP A 129 -19.72 -4.23 -15.63
CA ASP A 129 -20.37 -4.55 -14.36
C ASP A 129 -19.88 -3.64 -13.22
N PRO A 130 -20.55 -2.49 -13.02
CA PRO A 130 -20.28 -1.62 -11.86
C PRO A 130 -20.83 -2.21 -10.53
N GLY A 131 -21.42 -3.40 -10.55
CA GLY A 131 -22.16 -3.96 -9.41
C GLY A 131 -21.30 -4.78 -8.44
N THR A 132 -20.11 -5.23 -8.83
CA THR A 132 -19.24 -5.97 -7.91
C THR A 132 -18.33 -5.01 -7.17
N PRO A 133 -18.46 -4.86 -5.83
CA PRO A 133 -17.56 -4.02 -5.06
C PRO A 133 -16.12 -4.48 -5.24
N SER A 134 -15.24 -3.58 -5.68
CA SER A 134 -13.81 -3.86 -5.75
C SER A 134 -13.28 -4.13 -4.34
N SER A 135 -12.36 -5.09 -4.22
CA SER A 135 -11.57 -5.27 -3.01
C SER A 135 -10.55 -4.13 -2.81
N LYS A 136 -10.46 -3.21 -3.77
CA LYS A 136 -9.56 -2.06 -3.81
C LYS A 136 -10.36 -0.80 -4.09
N PRO A 137 -10.94 -0.19 -3.05
CA PRO A 137 -11.82 0.98 -3.20
C PRO A 137 -11.08 2.14 -3.88
N GLY A 138 -11.77 2.88 -4.75
CA GLY A 138 -11.18 3.94 -5.57
C GLY A 138 -10.36 3.44 -6.77
N SER A 139 -10.36 2.11 -7.01
CA SER A 139 -9.65 1.48 -8.12
C SER A 139 -10.51 0.46 -8.87
N GLU A 140 -11.81 0.68 -8.87
CA GLU A 140 -12.80 -0.18 -9.53
C GLU A 140 -12.56 -0.30 -11.04
N ASN A 141 -11.91 0.72 -11.63
CA ASN A 141 -11.60 0.82 -13.06
C ASN A 141 -10.17 0.38 -13.40
N VAL A 142 -9.53 -0.45 -12.56
CA VAL A 142 -8.18 -0.93 -12.82
C VAL A 142 -8.21 -2.38 -13.27
N VAL A 143 -7.57 -2.66 -14.40
CA VAL A 143 -7.41 -4.00 -14.96
C VAL A 143 -6.04 -4.55 -14.54
N PHE A 144 -6.02 -5.79 -14.04
CA PHE A 144 -4.78 -6.51 -13.72
C PHE A 144 -4.33 -7.29 -14.94
N VAL A 145 -3.12 -6.98 -15.42
CA VAL A 145 -2.58 -7.52 -16.68
C VAL A 145 -1.71 -8.75 -16.43
N ASP A 146 -1.97 -9.82 -17.14
CA ASP A 146 -1.06 -10.97 -17.17
C ASP A 146 0.14 -10.67 -18.10
N THR A 147 1.33 -10.67 -17.53
CA THR A 147 2.58 -10.36 -18.25
C THR A 147 3.26 -11.59 -18.83
N GLY A 148 2.68 -12.78 -18.68
CA GLY A 148 3.27 -14.04 -19.16
C GLY A 148 4.55 -14.47 -18.42
N LEU A 149 4.87 -13.88 -17.26
CA LEU A 149 6.02 -14.31 -16.47
C LEU A 149 5.83 -15.74 -15.93
N PRO A 150 6.91 -16.48 -15.70
CA PRO A 150 6.85 -17.74 -14.95
C PRO A 150 6.11 -17.57 -13.64
N ARG A 151 5.42 -18.62 -13.21
CA ARG A 151 4.57 -18.54 -11.99
C ARG A 151 4.96 -19.58 -10.97
N THR A 152 4.76 -19.24 -9.71
CA THR A 152 4.83 -20.18 -8.59
C THR A 152 3.65 -21.17 -8.66
N HIS A 153 3.68 -22.21 -7.82
CA HIS A 153 2.50 -23.11 -7.66
C HIS A 153 1.24 -22.40 -7.16
N MET A 154 1.38 -21.23 -6.53
CA MET A 154 0.25 -20.38 -6.11
C MET A 154 -0.25 -19.46 -7.25
N GLY A 155 0.34 -19.53 -8.44
CA GLY A 155 -0.02 -18.69 -9.58
C GLY A 155 0.60 -17.29 -9.56
N TRP A 156 1.51 -16.99 -8.64
CA TRP A 156 2.13 -15.66 -8.55
C TRP A 156 3.27 -15.51 -9.57
N PRO A 157 3.32 -14.41 -10.33
CA PRO A 157 4.44 -14.10 -11.21
C PRO A 157 5.77 -14.06 -10.44
N ILE A 158 6.81 -14.64 -11.04
CA ILE A 158 8.17 -14.66 -10.49
C ILE A 158 8.99 -13.59 -11.20
N ASP A 159 9.43 -12.58 -10.44
CA ASP A 159 10.30 -11.51 -10.93
C ASP A 159 11.20 -11.00 -9.81
N ALA A 160 12.46 -11.41 -9.84
CA ALA A 160 13.45 -10.97 -8.85
C ALA A 160 13.77 -9.47 -8.94
N SER A 161 13.57 -8.84 -10.11
CA SER A 161 13.81 -7.40 -10.26
C SER A 161 12.83 -6.57 -9.43
N GLY A 162 11.64 -7.09 -9.16
CA GLY A 162 10.64 -6.41 -8.34
C GLY A 162 11.09 -6.17 -6.90
N LEU A 163 11.84 -7.09 -6.30
CA LEU A 163 12.43 -6.86 -4.98
C LEU A 163 13.41 -5.70 -5.01
N ARG A 164 14.31 -5.66 -5.99
CA ARG A 164 15.23 -4.54 -6.18
C ARG A 164 14.49 -3.22 -6.34
N ASP A 165 13.46 -3.20 -7.19
CA ASP A 165 12.69 -1.99 -7.49
C ASP A 165 12.03 -1.42 -6.22
N ILE A 166 11.45 -2.30 -5.39
CA ILE A 166 10.80 -1.85 -4.16
C ILE A 166 11.81 -1.39 -3.10
N LEU A 167 12.94 -2.10 -2.95
CA LEU A 167 14.00 -1.67 -2.03
C LEU A 167 14.57 -0.31 -2.43
N VAL A 168 14.83 -0.08 -3.71
CA VAL A 168 15.29 1.22 -4.23
C VAL A 168 14.23 2.30 -4.00
N THR A 169 12.97 1.99 -4.16
CA THR A 169 11.87 2.93 -3.92
C THR A 169 11.80 3.34 -2.45
N VAL A 170 11.81 2.38 -1.53
CA VAL A 170 11.77 2.66 -0.09
C VAL A 170 13.03 3.41 0.36
N ASN A 171 14.21 3.01 -0.11
CA ASN A 171 15.47 3.71 0.22
C ASN A 171 15.49 5.17 -0.28
N LYS A 172 14.85 5.47 -1.41
CA LYS A 172 14.71 6.87 -1.87
C LYS A 172 13.79 7.71 -0.97
N LEU A 173 12.77 7.10 -0.38
CA LEU A 173 11.84 7.76 0.54
C LEU A 173 12.46 8.00 1.91
N ALA A 174 13.28 7.07 2.39
CA ALA A 174 13.89 7.09 3.71
C ALA A 174 15.34 6.55 3.63
N PRO A 175 16.31 7.32 3.09
CA PRO A 175 17.67 6.85 2.81
C PRO A 175 18.47 6.50 4.08
N GLU A 176 18.10 7.06 5.21
CA GLU A 176 18.79 6.82 6.50
C GLU A 176 18.18 5.63 7.27
N LEU A 177 17.03 5.07 6.81
CA LEU A 177 16.36 3.97 7.48
C LEU A 177 16.88 2.63 6.94
N PRO A 178 17.52 1.77 7.77
CA PRO A 178 17.95 0.43 7.38
C PRO A 178 16.77 -0.43 6.89
N LEU A 179 17.02 -1.22 5.81
CA LEU A 179 16.05 -2.13 5.22
C LEU A 179 16.47 -3.59 5.42
#